data_f62abc3036c683405d271bba82863c3c
#
_entry.id   f62abc3036c683405d271bba82863c3c
#
_cell.length_a   1.000
_cell.length_b   1.000
_cell.length_c   1.000
_cell.angle_alpha   90.00
_cell.angle_beta   90.00
_cell.angle_gamma   90.00
#
_symmetry.space_group_name_H-M   'P 1'
#
loop_
_entity.id
_entity.type
_entity.pdbx_description
1 polymer ?
#
loop_
_entity_poly.entity_id
_entity_poly.type
_entity_poly.pdbx_seq_one_letter_code
_entity_poly.pdbx_strand_id
1 'polypeptide(L)'
;GVWSFSELVMGVVLALITGLVARKFLCRYESYRLLNPIRLIQLLVYVPGPFFLELTKANLEVAYRVITMKIRPGIIRVHSGLKTDLGIFMLANSITLTPGTLSVDIDEETNDLFIHNINVDDGDEKKEVIEATELFGLANLPAWIRRIAE
;
A
#
# COMPACT_ATOMS: atom_id res chain seq x y z
N GLY A 1 33.92 3.43 -1.47
CA GLY A 1 33.57 2.43 -2.44
C GLY A 1 33.62 3.05 -3.83
N VAL A 2 34.49 2.56 -4.69
CA VAL A 2 34.58 3.00 -6.09
C VAL A 2 33.70 2.02 -6.88
N TRP A 3 32.63 2.52 -7.45
CA TRP A 3 31.77 1.73 -8.33
C TRP A 3 32.58 1.34 -9.56
N SER A 4 32.80 0.05 -9.79
CA SER A 4 33.50 -0.40 -10.99
C SER A 4 32.55 -0.37 -12.19
N PHE A 5 33.08 -0.14 -13.40
CA PHE A 5 32.27 -0.15 -14.62
C PHE A 5 31.50 -1.47 -14.79
N SER A 6 32.10 -2.59 -14.41
CA SER A 6 31.48 -3.90 -14.45
C SER A 6 30.27 -4.03 -13.50
N GLU A 7 30.33 -3.43 -12.32
CA GLU A 7 29.18 -3.41 -11.37
C GLU A 7 28.01 -2.59 -11.90
N LEU A 8 28.29 -1.46 -12.52
CA LEU A 8 27.26 -0.65 -13.17
C LEU A 8 26.58 -1.38 -14.33
N VAL A 9 27.37 -2.03 -15.19
CA VAL A 9 26.85 -2.82 -16.31
C VAL A 9 25.98 -3.98 -15.80
N MET A 10 26.47 -4.71 -14.78
CA MET A 10 25.72 -5.81 -14.16
C MET A 10 24.40 -5.30 -13.56
N GLY A 11 24.41 -4.16 -12.87
CA GLY A 11 23.23 -3.53 -12.30
C GLY A 11 22.20 -3.17 -13.36
N VAL A 12 22.63 -2.59 -14.48
CA VAL A 12 21.74 -2.27 -15.60
C VAL A 12 21.13 -3.52 -16.24
N VAL A 13 21.95 -4.56 -16.46
CA VAL A 13 21.48 -5.84 -17.02
C VAL A 13 20.43 -6.48 -16.10
N LEU A 14 20.70 -6.55 -14.79
CA LEU A 14 19.74 -7.09 -13.82
C LEU A 14 18.46 -6.26 -13.75
N ALA A 15 18.56 -4.93 -13.78
CA ALA A 15 17.39 -4.06 -13.80
C ALA A 15 16.53 -4.26 -15.04
N LEU A 16 17.14 -4.42 -16.23
CA LEU A 16 16.43 -4.72 -17.46
C LEU A 16 15.73 -6.09 -17.42
N ILE A 17 16.42 -7.13 -16.97
CA ILE A 17 15.84 -8.47 -16.84
C ILE A 17 14.67 -8.44 -15.86
N THR A 18 14.85 -7.83 -14.68
CA THR A 18 13.81 -7.72 -13.66
C THR A 18 12.62 -6.90 -14.18
N GLY A 19 12.88 -5.80 -14.88
CA GLY A 19 11.84 -4.99 -15.51
C GLY A 19 11.02 -5.74 -16.57
N LEU A 20 11.68 -6.55 -17.40
CA LEU A 20 10.99 -7.38 -18.42
C LEU A 20 10.15 -8.48 -17.77
N VAL A 21 10.66 -9.13 -16.74
CA VAL A 21 9.93 -10.16 -15.99
C VAL A 21 8.75 -9.53 -15.26
N ALA A 22 8.95 -8.43 -14.56
CA ALA A 22 7.90 -7.71 -13.87
C ALA A 22 6.79 -7.25 -14.84
N ARG A 23 7.18 -6.71 -16.01
CA ARG A 23 6.22 -6.34 -17.06
C ARG A 23 5.36 -7.53 -17.51
N LYS A 24 5.96 -8.70 -17.71
CA LYS A 24 5.25 -9.88 -18.19
C LYS A 24 4.28 -10.46 -17.17
N PHE A 25 4.62 -10.45 -15.89
CA PHE A 25 3.88 -11.13 -14.83
C PHE A 25 2.99 -10.20 -14.00
N LEU A 26 3.39 -8.93 -13.81
CA LEU A 26 2.69 -7.99 -12.94
C LEU A 26 1.85 -6.97 -13.72
N CYS A 27 2.26 -6.61 -14.95
CA CYS A 27 1.52 -5.63 -15.75
C CYS A 27 0.60 -6.37 -16.76
N ARG A 28 -0.52 -6.87 -16.28
CA ARG A 28 -1.53 -7.56 -17.13
C ARG A 28 -2.24 -6.59 -18.08
N TYR A 29 -2.30 -5.31 -17.73
CA TYR A 29 -2.84 -4.23 -18.55
C TYR A 29 -1.71 -3.32 -19.05
N GLU A 30 -1.74 -2.94 -20.33
CA GLU A 30 -0.77 -2.03 -20.98
C GLU A 30 -0.86 -0.60 -20.44
N SER A 31 -0.60 -0.42 -19.18
CA SER A 31 -0.60 0.89 -18.57
C SER A 31 0.82 1.42 -18.40
N TYR A 32 1.29 2.17 -19.40
CA TYR A 32 2.55 2.93 -19.33
C TYR A 32 2.44 4.15 -18.39
N ARG A 33 1.43 4.20 -17.53
CA ARG A 33 1.13 5.35 -16.67
C ARG A 33 2.27 5.71 -15.72
N LEU A 34 3.00 4.73 -15.20
CA LEU A 34 4.17 4.96 -14.35
C LEU A 34 5.40 5.51 -15.08
N LEU A 35 5.42 5.48 -16.43
CA LEU A 35 6.47 6.15 -17.20
C LEU A 35 6.29 7.67 -17.25
N ASN A 36 5.14 8.19 -16.81
CA ASN A 36 4.95 9.63 -16.68
C ASN A 36 5.82 10.16 -15.53
N PRO A 37 6.75 11.09 -15.80
CA PRO A 37 7.67 11.61 -14.79
C PRO A 37 6.95 12.29 -13.61
N ILE A 38 5.78 12.87 -13.85
CA ILE A 38 4.96 13.49 -12.79
C ILE A 38 4.50 12.43 -11.78
N ARG A 39 4.05 11.27 -12.26
CA ARG A 39 3.60 10.16 -11.39
C ARG A 39 4.76 9.53 -10.62
N LEU A 40 5.92 9.45 -11.26
CA LEU A 40 7.14 8.99 -10.58
C LEU A 40 7.53 9.96 -9.45
N ILE A 41 7.46 11.27 -9.68
CA ILE A 41 7.69 12.27 -8.64
C ILE A 41 6.64 12.14 -7.51
N GLN A 42 5.36 11.94 -7.88
CA GLN A 42 4.30 11.71 -6.89
C GLN A 42 4.56 10.46 -6.05
N LEU A 43 5.04 9.37 -6.65
CA LEU A 43 5.45 8.16 -5.94
C LEU A 43 6.64 8.42 -5.00
N LEU A 44 7.63 9.16 -5.46
CA LEU A 44 8.80 9.53 -4.64
C LEU A 44 8.43 10.44 -3.46
N VAL A 45 7.39 11.26 -3.58
CA VAL A 45 6.85 12.08 -2.48
C VAL A 45 5.94 11.25 -1.57
N TYR A 46 5.17 10.32 -2.14
CA TYR A 46 4.25 9.47 -1.39
C TYR A 46 4.94 8.65 -0.31
N VAL A 47 6.07 8.03 -0.64
CA VAL A 47 6.78 7.13 0.29
C VAL A 47 7.31 7.87 1.53
N PRO A 48 8.14 8.94 1.43
CA PRO A 48 8.64 9.65 2.60
C PRO A 48 7.63 10.61 3.25
N GLY A 49 6.56 10.98 2.56
CA GLY A 49 5.51 11.87 3.06
C GLY A 49 4.33 11.12 3.66
N PRO A 50 3.21 11.03 2.94
CA PRO A 50 1.96 10.49 3.46
C PRO A 50 2.09 9.09 4.06
N PHE A 51 2.78 8.19 3.37
CA PHE A 51 2.96 6.82 3.83
C PHE A 51 3.81 6.73 5.10
N PHE A 52 4.93 7.46 5.18
CA PHE A 52 5.80 7.44 6.36
C PHE A 52 5.13 8.08 7.59
N LEU A 53 4.27 9.08 7.40
CA LEU A 53 3.48 9.67 8.49
C LEU A 53 2.50 8.65 9.08
N GLU A 54 1.74 7.94 8.24
CA GLU A 54 0.83 6.88 8.71
C GLU A 54 1.59 5.73 9.37
N LEU A 55 2.72 5.31 8.78
CA LEU A 55 3.59 4.30 9.35
C LEU A 55 4.06 4.68 10.76
N THR A 56 4.47 5.93 10.96
CA THR A 56 4.95 6.43 12.25
C THR A 56 3.81 6.43 13.28
N LYS A 57 2.61 6.91 12.90
CA LYS A 57 1.42 6.88 13.74
C LYS A 57 1.09 5.45 14.18
N ALA A 58 1.01 4.53 13.22
CA ALA A 58 0.68 3.14 13.49
C ALA A 58 1.70 2.45 14.42
N ASN A 59 3.00 2.75 14.27
CA ASN A 59 4.02 2.25 15.20
C ASN A 59 3.76 2.72 16.64
N LEU A 60 3.38 3.99 16.82
CA LEU A 60 3.06 4.53 18.15
C LEU A 60 1.78 3.91 18.72
N GLU A 61 0.76 3.70 17.89
CA GLU A 61 -0.48 3.05 18.30
C GLU A 61 -0.24 1.59 18.71
N VAL A 62 0.53 0.82 17.96
CA VAL A 62 0.88 -0.55 18.33
C VAL A 62 1.72 -0.59 19.59
N ALA A 63 2.70 0.30 19.75
CA ALA A 63 3.49 0.41 20.99
C ALA A 63 2.59 0.70 22.20
N TYR A 64 1.63 1.61 22.08
CA TYR A 64 0.65 1.88 23.12
C TYR A 64 -0.20 0.63 23.46
N ARG A 65 -0.64 -0.12 22.44
CA ARG A 65 -1.43 -1.33 22.63
C ARG A 65 -0.63 -2.46 23.30
N VAL A 66 0.66 -2.59 22.94
CA VAL A 66 1.57 -3.57 23.62
C VAL A 66 1.70 -3.24 25.11
N ILE A 67 1.81 -1.97 25.47
CA ILE A 67 1.94 -1.55 26.89
C ILE A 67 0.61 -1.74 27.63
N THR A 68 -0.50 -1.38 27.00
CA THR A 68 -1.82 -1.38 27.67
C THR A 68 -2.56 -2.70 27.57
N MET A 69 -2.10 -3.62 26.70
CA MET A 69 -2.75 -4.91 26.38
C MET A 69 -4.21 -4.74 25.88
N LYS A 70 -4.57 -3.55 25.40
CA LYS A 70 -5.90 -3.26 24.88
C LYS A 70 -5.91 -3.55 23.37
N ILE A 71 -6.24 -4.80 23.03
CA ILE A 71 -6.35 -5.27 21.66
C ILE A 71 -7.74 -5.86 21.42
N ARG A 72 -8.28 -5.64 20.22
CA ARG A 72 -9.55 -6.22 19.75
C ARG A 72 -9.38 -6.64 18.29
N PRO A 73 -8.71 -7.78 18.06
CA PRO A 73 -8.41 -8.21 16.70
C PRO A 73 -9.68 -8.61 15.96
N GLY A 74 -9.73 -8.28 14.68
CA GLY A 74 -10.85 -8.64 13.82
C GLY A 74 -10.50 -8.52 12.34
N ILE A 75 -11.39 -9.03 11.50
CA ILE A 75 -11.31 -8.86 10.04
C ILE A 75 -12.40 -7.88 9.63
N ILE A 76 -12.01 -6.87 8.89
CA ILE A 76 -12.90 -5.85 8.33
C ILE A 76 -12.86 -5.89 6.81
N ARG A 77 -14.00 -5.62 6.17
CA ARG A 77 -14.09 -5.43 4.73
C ARG A 77 -13.98 -3.95 4.41
N VAL A 78 -13.04 -3.61 3.53
CA VAL A 78 -12.72 -2.22 3.20
C VAL A 78 -12.88 -1.98 1.71
N HIS A 79 -13.74 -1.03 1.35
CA HIS A 79 -13.88 -0.62 -0.03
C HIS A 79 -12.69 0.24 -0.46
N SER A 80 -11.94 -0.22 -1.47
CA SER A 80 -10.70 0.44 -1.91
C SER A 80 -10.97 1.78 -2.60
N GLY A 81 -12.08 1.90 -3.31
CA GLY A 81 -12.41 3.03 -4.18
C GLY A 81 -11.45 3.19 -5.36
N LEU A 82 -10.59 2.18 -5.63
CA LEU A 82 -9.60 2.17 -6.71
C LEU A 82 -10.04 1.25 -7.84
N LYS A 83 -9.63 1.58 -9.07
CA LYS A 83 -10.06 0.89 -10.29
C LYS A 83 -8.96 0.09 -10.97
N THR A 84 -7.70 0.34 -10.62
CA THR A 84 -6.55 -0.30 -11.26
C THR A 84 -5.91 -1.32 -10.33
N ASP A 85 -5.48 -2.45 -10.90
CA ASP A 85 -4.77 -3.50 -10.16
C ASP A 85 -3.53 -2.93 -9.44
N LEU A 86 -2.83 -2.00 -10.09
CA LEU A 86 -1.69 -1.31 -9.48
C LEU A 86 -2.10 -0.49 -8.26
N GLY A 87 -3.23 0.22 -8.33
CA GLY A 87 -3.75 1.01 -7.21
C GLY A 87 -4.13 0.12 -6.03
N ILE A 88 -4.86 -0.96 -6.31
CA ILE A 88 -5.27 -1.94 -5.29
C ILE A 88 -4.04 -2.60 -4.66
N PHE A 89 -3.07 -3.01 -5.48
CA PHE A 89 -1.80 -3.57 -5.02
C PHE A 89 -1.02 -2.59 -4.12
N MET A 90 -0.93 -1.31 -4.51
CA MET A 90 -0.26 -0.28 -3.70
C MET A 90 -0.98 -0.08 -2.36
N LEU A 91 -2.33 -0.06 -2.37
CA LEU A 91 -3.12 0.10 -1.15
C LEU A 91 -2.95 -1.09 -0.21
N ALA A 92 -3.10 -2.31 -0.73
CA ALA A 92 -2.92 -3.56 0.03
C ALA A 92 -1.53 -3.66 0.68
N ASN A 93 -0.48 -3.29 -0.08
CA ASN A 93 0.88 -3.25 0.46
C ASN A 93 1.05 -2.14 1.51
N SER A 94 0.49 -0.95 1.29
CA SER A 94 0.57 0.14 2.27
C SER A 94 -0.10 -0.24 3.58
N ILE A 95 -1.25 -0.94 3.53
CA ILE A 95 -1.93 -1.48 4.69
C ILE A 95 -1.06 -2.53 5.38
N THR A 96 -0.54 -3.50 4.65
CA THR A 96 0.27 -4.60 5.20
C THR A 96 1.58 -4.11 5.81
N LEU A 97 2.21 -3.10 5.23
CA LEU A 97 3.43 -2.49 5.76
C LEU A 97 3.17 -1.61 6.99
N THR A 98 1.92 -1.23 7.23
CA THR A 98 1.53 -0.48 8.42
C THR A 98 1.36 -1.44 9.61
N PRO A 99 2.09 -1.27 10.73
CA PRO A 99 2.00 -2.16 11.87
C PRO A 99 0.57 -2.27 12.42
N GLY A 100 0.17 -3.50 12.74
CA GLY A 100 -1.15 -3.79 13.28
C GLY A 100 -2.22 -4.10 12.23
N THR A 101 -1.90 -3.99 10.95
CA THR A 101 -2.81 -4.34 9.84
C THR A 101 -2.17 -5.31 8.85
N LEU A 102 -2.98 -6.17 8.26
CA LEU A 102 -2.58 -7.14 7.24
C LEU A 102 -3.71 -7.32 6.24
N SER A 103 -3.43 -7.10 4.97
CA SER A 103 -4.35 -7.45 3.88
C SER A 103 -4.34 -8.97 3.70
N VAL A 104 -5.49 -9.59 3.93
CA VAL A 104 -5.66 -11.06 3.94
C VAL A 104 -6.11 -11.55 2.58
N ASP A 105 -7.05 -10.83 1.97
CA ASP A 105 -7.67 -11.21 0.70
C ASP A 105 -8.19 -9.98 -0.06
N ILE A 106 -8.44 -10.16 -1.35
CA ILE A 106 -8.98 -9.14 -2.24
C ILE A 106 -10.14 -9.76 -3.03
N ASP A 107 -11.31 -9.15 -2.95
CA ASP A 107 -12.44 -9.48 -3.81
C ASP A 107 -12.22 -8.84 -5.19
N GLU A 108 -11.89 -9.64 -6.19
CA GLU A 108 -11.61 -9.18 -7.56
C GLU A 108 -12.84 -8.59 -8.27
N GLU A 109 -14.06 -8.92 -7.84
CA GLU A 109 -15.29 -8.41 -8.46
C GLU A 109 -15.62 -7.00 -7.97
N THR A 110 -15.44 -6.75 -6.67
CA THR A 110 -15.80 -5.47 -6.02
C THR A 110 -14.61 -4.57 -5.76
N ASN A 111 -13.38 -5.10 -5.87
CA ASN A 111 -12.13 -4.44 -5.46
C ASN A 111 -12.09 -4.09 -3.97
N ASP A 112 -12.79 -4.86 -3.15
CA ASP A 112 -12.76 -4.73 -1.70
C ASP A 112 -11.62 -5.54 -1.12
N LEU A 113 -11.04 -5.03 -0.03
CA LEU A 113 -9.95 -5.65 0.70
C LEU A 113 -10.48 -6.25 2.00
N PHE A 114 -10.12 -7.48 2.30
CA PHE A 114 -10.29 -8.06 3.64
C PHE A 114 -9.03 -7.83 4.44
N ILE A 115 -9.15 -7.09 5.54
CA ILE A 115 -8.02 -6.63 6.33
C ILE A 115 -8.15 -7.16 7.75
N HIS A 116 -7.14 -7.89 8.20
CA HIS A 116 -6.98 -8.18 9.61
C HIS A 116 -6.41 -6.95 10.31
N ASN A 117 -7.10 -6.47 11.34
CA ASN A 117 -6.67 -5.34 12.15
C ASN A 117 -6.51 -5.80 13.61
N ILE A 118 -5.41 -5.42 14.26
CA ILE A 118 -5.13 -5.71 15.68
C ILE A 118 -6.14 -5.06 16.62
N ASN A 119 -6.79 -4.00 16.15
CA ASN A 119 -7.84 -3.32 16.89
C ASN A 119 -8.94 -2.80 15.98
N VAL A 120 -10.11 -3.38 16.10
CA VAL A 120 -11.33 -2.95 15.43
C VAL A 120 -12.18 -2.17 16.42
N ASP A 121 -12.60 -0.96 16.05
CA ASP A 121 -13.45 -0.12 16.88
C ASP A 121 -14.91 -0.62 16.88
N ASP A 122 -15.64 -0.41 17.98
CA ASP A 122 -17.03 -0.86 18.15
C ASP A 122 -17.97 -0.37 17.04
N GLY A 123 -17.63 0.77 16.41
CA GLY A 123 -18.38 1.33 15.30
C GLY A 123 -18.14 0.58 13.99
N ASP A 124 -16.92 0.11 13.77
CA ASP A 124 -16.50 -0.54 12.53
C ASP A 124 -16.90 -2.01 12.49
N GLU A 125 -17.00 -2.65 13.65
CA GLU A 125 -17.52 -4.02 13.80
C GLU A 125 -18.97 -4.18 13.31
N LYS A 126 -19.74 -3.07 13.33
CA LYS A 126 -21.15 -3.04 12.91
C LYS A 126 -21.34 -2.62 11.44
N LYS A 127 -20.31 -2.11 10.80
CA LYS A 127 -20.34 -1.74 9.39
C LYS A 127 -20.04 -2.97 8.54
N GLU A 128 -20.88 -3.22 7.54
CA GLU A 128 -20.65 -4.29 6.56
C GLU A 128 -19.41 -4.01 5.71
N VAL A 129 -19.19 -2.74 5.37
CA VAL A 129 -18.04 -2.27 4.57
C VAL A 129 -17.57 -0.91 5.11
N ILE A 130 -16.27 -0.73 5.22
CA ILE A 130 -15.61 0.52 5.63
C ILE A 130 -14.95 1.15 4.40
N GLU A 131 -14.97 2.47 4.29
CA GLU A 131 -14.21 3.15 3.25
C GLU A 131 -12.71 3.16 3.58
N ALA A 132 -11.86 2.92 2.58
CA ALA A 132 -10.40 2.92 2.79
C ALA A 132 -9.87 4.26 3.34
N THR A 133 -10.59 5.35 3.12
CA THR A 133 -10.26 6.66 3.68
C THR A 133 -10.43 6.75 5.19
N GLU A 134 -11.33 5.94 5.77
CA GLU A 134 -11.57 5.90 7.23
C GLU A 134 -10.48 5.12 7.97
N LEU A 135 -9.79 4.21 7.27
CA LEU A 135 -8.70 3.41 7.85
C LEU A 135 -7.46 4.25 8.19
N PHE A 136 -7.23 5.35 7.47
CA PHE A 136 -6.06 6.19 7.63
C PHE A 136 -6.43 7.51 8.31
N GLY A 137 -5.71 7.87 9.36
CA GLY A 137 -6.09 8.99 10.21
C GLY A 137 -5.39 10.32 9.91
N LEU A 138 -4.18 10.28 9.35
CA LEU A 138 -3.37 11.48 9.10
C LEU A 138 -3.31 11.86 7.62
N ALA A 139 -3.20 10.85 6.76
CA ALA A 139 -3.06 11.07 5.32
C ALA A 139 -4.08 10.24 4.54
N ASN A 140 -4.68 10.83 3.52
CA ASN A 140 -5.58 10.12 2.63
C ASN A 140 -4.76 9.31 1.62
N LEU A 141 -4.25 8.12 2.04
CA LEU A 141 -3.44 7.26 1.18
C LEU A 141 -4.18 6.83 -0.09
N PRO A 142 -5.47 6.43 -0.06
CA PRO A 142 -6.21 6.09 -1.27
C PRO A 142 -6.23 7.21 -2.31
N ALA A 143 -6.36 8.47 -1.89
CA ALA A 143 -6.33 9.61 -2.81
C ALA A 143 -4.95 9.84 -3.44
N TRP A 144 -3.88 9.62 -2.69
CA TRP A 144 -2.52 9.67 -3.20
C TRP A 144 -2.25 8.55 -4.20
N ILE A 145 -2.63 7.32 -3.84
CA ILE A 145 -2.47 6.14 -4.70
C ILE A 145 -3.25 6.32 -6.00
N ARG A 146 -4.48 6.86 -5.94
CA ARG A 146 -5.27 7.16 -7.14
C ARG A 146 -4.55 8.08 -8.11
N ARG A 147 -3.90 9.15 -7.62
CA ARG A 147 -3.11 10.07 -8.47
C ARG A 147 -1.91 9.39 -9.14
N ILE A 148 -1.31 8.40 -8.47
CA ILE A 148 -0.14 7.68 -8.97
C ILE A 148 -0.56 6.60 -9.96
N ALA A 149 -1.58 5.80 -9.62
CA ALA A 149 -1.96 4.59 -10.33
C ALA A 149 -3.06 4.80 -11.40
N GLU A 150 -3.91 5.81 -11.23
CA GLU A 150 -5.05 6.11 -12.11
C GLU A 150 -4.91 7.44 -12.85
#